data_ce2437fa305f97733880d52cfca94aa8
#
_entry.id   ce2437fa305f97733880d52cfca94aa8
#
_cell.length_a   1.000
_cell.length_b   1.000
_cell.length_c   1.000
_cell.angle_alpha   90.00
_cell.angle_beta   90.00
_cell.angle_gamma   90.00
#
_symmetry.space_group_name_H-M   'P 1'
#
loop_
_entity.id
_entity.type
_entity.pdbx_description
1 polymer ?
#
loop_
_entity_poly.entity_id
_entity_poly.type
_entity_poly.pdbx_seq_one_letter_code
_entity_poly.pdbx_strand_id
1 'polypeptide(L)'
;MSAAPSSPAPVLPRPVCVLGLGLIGGSLLRALHDAGHDAFGYNRSTATVDAATRDGYDASADLVATLQRAAASDALVVLATPVTTIEPLVTALAEHAPGVLVTDVISVKQEVARVLAHLHPGGRYVGGHPMAGTSSSGWAATDAALFDGAMWAVTTTDDTASDDWLTVASLAVAVGSRVVPVAPDAHDRAVAAISHLPHLTAAATAAVGAGESDLALRLAAGSFRDGTRVAGTAPALQRAMIEANGIAVLNVLSETIDRLIAARDELRDHGTVEVLVDDGHRARSAYEQLHSGTAEVISGVTVGDDGWQQELRRQAHQGRVWVG
;
A
#
# COMPACT_ATOMS: atom_id res chain seq x y z
N MET A 1 15.75 20.12 21.83
CA MET A 1 16.42 19.99 20.52
C MET A 1 15.47 20.57 19.48
N SER A 2 15.88 21.67 18.84
CA SER A 2 15.06 22.38 17.85
C SER A 2 14.91 21.50 16.62
N ALA A 3 13.66 21.22 16.22
CA ALA A 3 13.38 20.59 14.95
C ALA A 3 13.92 21.50 13.83
N ALA A 4 14.72 20.94 12.92
CA ALA A 4 15.10 21.64 11.70
C ALA A 4 13.81 22.05 10.95
N PRO A 5 13.77 23.23 10.31
CA PRO A 5 12.62 23.64 9.54
C PRO A 5 12.42 22.60 8.41
N SER A 6 11.25 21.98 8.39
CA SER A 6 10.85 21.13 7.28
C SER A 6 10.87 21.94 5.99
N SER A 7 11.57 21.47 4.97
CA SER A 7 11.43 22.03 3.62
C SER A 7 9.95 22.11 3.28
N PRO A 8 9.49 23.18 2.60
CA PRO A 8 8.10 23.25 2.17
C PRO A 8 7.76 22.00 1.34
N ALA A 9 6.59 21.42 1.58
CA ALA A 9 6.11 20.27 0.83
C ALA A 9 6.16 20.59 -0.69
N PRO A 10 6.55 19.65 -1.54
CA PRO A 10 6.64 19.89 -2.97
C PRO A 10 5.26 20.28 -3.52
N VAL A 11 5.22 21.32 -4.32
CA VAL A 11 3.98 21.72 -5.03
C VAL A 11 3.77 20.71 -6.16
N LEU A 12 2.62 20.04 -6.16
CA LEU A 12 2.28 19.11 -7.24
C LEU A 12 2.05 19.89 -8.54
N PRO A 13 2.63 19.43 -9.66
CA PRO A 13 2.58 20.18 -10.93
C PRO A 13 1.21 20.13 -11.62
N ARG A 14 0.28 19.31 -11.12
CA ARG A 14 -1.04 19.07 -11.70
C ARG A 14 -2.08 18.74 -10.63
N PRO A 15 -3.40 18.92 -10.91
CA PRO A 15 -4.47 18.47 -10.04
C PRO A 15 -4.43 16.96 -9.81
N VAL A 16 -5.07 16.50 -8.73
CA VAL A 16 -5.18 15.07 -8.40
C VAL A 16 -6.64 14.64 -8.42
N CYS A 17 -6.95 13.61 -9.20
CA CYS A 17 -8.28 12.99 -9.28
C CYS A 17 -8.27 11.65 -8.54
N VAL A 18 -9.00 11.53 -7.43
CA VAL A 18 -9.05 10.30 -6.62
C VAL A 18 -10.29 9.49 -6.96
N LEU A 19 -10.12 8.29 -7.51
CA LEU A 19 -11.21 7.37 -7.85
C LEU A 19 -11.43 6.34 -6.72
N GLY A 20 -12.38 6.61 -5.85
CA GLY A 20 -12.71 5.84 -4.65
C GLY A 20 -12.42 6.61 -3.37
N LEU A 21 -13.47 7.01 -2.65
CA LEU A 21 -13.36 7.80 -1.41
C LEU A 21 -13.65 6.92 -0.17
N GLY A 22 -12.96 5.75 -0.12
CA GLY A 22 -12.87 4.93 1.10
C GLY A 22 -11.85 5.50 2.10
N LEU A 23 -11.41 4.68 3.06
CA LEU A 23 -10.41 5.08 4.05
C LEU A 23 -9.18 5.73 3.38
N ILE A 24 -8.52 5.03 2.46
CA ILE A 24 -7.25 5.49 1.87
C ILE A 24 -7.48 6.66 0.91
N GLY A 25 -8.38 6.51 -0.09
CA GLY A 25 -8.61 7.57 -1.08
C GLY A 25 -9.25 8.81 -0.49
N GLY A 26 -10.14 8.67 0.49
CA GLY A 26 -10.71 9.81 1.20
C GLY A 26 -9.68 10.53 2.10
N SER A 27 -8.80 9.77 2.77
CA SER A 27 -7.68 10.37 3.52
C SER A 27 -6.72 11.11 2.60
N LEU A 28 -6.46 10.55 1.40
CA LEU A 28 -5.62 11.21 0.39
C LEU A 28 -6.26 12.53 -0.08
N LEU A 29 -7.55 12.54 -0.35
CA LEU A 29 -8.27 13.74 -0.75
C LEU A 29 -8.20 14.82 0.35
N ARG A 30 -8.37 14.43 1.62
CA ARG A 30 -8.25 15.33 2.78
C ARG A 30 -6.84 15.88 2.91
N ALA A 31 -5.82 15.01 2.89
CA ALA A 31 -4.42 15.41 3.05
C ALA A 31 -3.97 16.39 1.95
N LEU A 32 -4.38 16.14 0.69
CA LEU A 32 -4.08 17.02 -0.43
C LEU A 32 -4.76 18.39 -0.29
N HIS A 33 -6.03 18.41 0.09
CA HIS A 33 -6.77 19.63 0.33
C HIS A 33 -6.13 20.46 1.46
N ASP A 34 -5.79 19.83 2.59
CA ASP A 34 -5.19 20.49 3.74
C ASP A 34 -3.78 21.02 3.44
N ALA A 35 -3.06 20.36 2.51
CA ALA A 35 -1.78 20.82 1.99
C ALA A 35 -1.92 21.91 0.90
N GLY A 36 -3.15 22.31 0.54
CA GLY A 36 -3.42 23.37 -0.44
C GLY A 36 -3.29 22.94 -1.91
N HIS A 37 -3.33 21.63 -2.19
CA HIS A 37 -3.31 21.11 -3.56
C HIS A 37 -4.71 21.04 -4.16
N ASP A 38 -4.81 21.27 -5.47
CA ASP A 38 -6.05 21.06 -6.22
C ASP A 38 -6.32 19.56 -6.33
N ALA A 39 -7.40 19.10 -5.69
CA ALA A 39 -7.78 17.70 -5.66
C ALA A 39 -9.30 17.55 -5.68
N PHE A 40 -9.78 16.54 -6.42
CA PHE A 40 -11.18 16.18 -6.50
C PHE A 40 -11.35 14.67 -6.56
N GLY A 41 -12.53 14.18 -6.24
CA GLY A 41 -12.75 12.76 -6.12
C GLY A 41 -14.02 12.25 -6.75
N TYR A 42 -14.02 10.94 -7.03
CA TYR A 42 -15.18 10.18 -7.43
C TYR A 42 -15.48 9.07 -6.45
N ASN A 43 -16.75 8.87 -6.15
CA ASN A 43 -17.20 7.64 -5.50
C ASN A 43 -18.57 7.21 -6.03
N ARG A 44 -18.76 5.92 -6.27
CA ARG A 44 -20.04 5.37 -6.76
C ARG A 44 -21.21 5.53 -5.79
N SER A 45 -20.93 5.66 -4.47
CA SER A 45 -21.94 5.86 -3.44
C SER A 45 -22.26 7.34 -3.28
N THR A 46 -23.48 7.72 -3.63
CA THR A 46 -23.96 9.10 -3.44
C THR A 46 -23.90 9.51 -1.97
N ALA A 47 -24.19 8.60 -1.02
CA ALA A 47 -24.05 8.88 0.40
C ALA A 47 -22.63 9.24 0.82
N THR A 48 -21.62 8.61 0.21
CA THR A 48 -20.21 8.99 0.44
C THR A 48 -19.90 10.35 -0.17
N VAL A 49 -20.37 10.62 -1.39
CA VAL A 49 -20.20 11.90 -2.06
C VAL A 49 -20.86 13.04 -1.26
N ASP A 50 -22.12 12.82 -0.82
CA ASP A 50 -22.84 13.80 0.00
C ASP A 50 -22.11 14.09 1.33
N ALA A 51 -21.51 13.08 1.94
CA ALA A 51 -20.72 13.25 3.15
C ALA A 51 -19.44 14.05 2.87
N ALA A 52 -18.69 13.71 1.83
CA ALA A 52 -17.48 14.42 1.41
C ALA A 52 -17.77 15.90 1.08
N THR A 53 -18.84 16.16 0.33
CA THR A 53 -19.25 17.52 -0.06
C THR A 53 -19.70 18.33 1.14
N ARG A 54 -20.43 17.75 2.10
CA ARG A 54 -20.79 18.43 3.35
C ARG A 54 -19.58 18.80 4.20
N ASP A 55 -18.53 17.98 4.14
CA ASP A 55 -17.26 18.24 4.82
C ASP A 55 -16.38 19.27 4.05
N GLY A 56 -16.83 19.76 2.87
CA GLY A 56 -16.16 20.80 2.09
C GLY A 56 -15.23 20.27 0.99
N TYR A 57 -15.25 18.97 0.68
CA TYR A 57 -14.40 18.39 -0.34
C TYR A 57 -15.13 18.28 -1.69
N ASP A 58 -14.38 18.45 -2.77
CA ASP A 58 -14.89 18.35 -4.15
C ASP A 58 -15.02 16.87 -4.55
N ALA A 59 -16.24 16.37 -4.60
CA ALA A 59 -16.57 14.99 -4.88
C ALA A 59 -17.78 14.85 -5.80
N SER A 60 -17.77 13.83 -6.65
CA SER A 60 -18.82 13.54 -7.64
C SER A 60 -19.18 12.06 -7.66
N ALA A 61 -20.45 11.74 -7.98
CA ALA A 61 -20.89 10.39 -8.27
C ALA A 61 -20.95 10.08 -9.79
N ASP A 62 -20.61 11.05 -10.64
CA ASP A 62 -20.54 10.89 -12.10
C ASP A 62 -19.10 10.58 -12.52
N LEU A 63 -18.83 9.31 -12.84
CA LEU A 63 -17.50 8.83 -13.24
C LEU A 63 -17.07 9.48 -14.56
N VAL A 64 -17.96 9.57 -15.54
CA VAL A 64 -17.62 10.07 -16.89
C VAL A 64 -17.25 11.55 -16.81
N ALA A 65 -18.09 12.37 -16.16
CA ALA A 65 -17.78 13.78 -15.97
C ALA A 65 -16.47 14.00 -15.17
N THR A 66 -16.22 13.16 -14.16
CA THR A 66 -14.98 13.23 -13.38
C THR A 66 -13.74 12.90 -14.23
N LEU A 67 -13.80 11.87 -15.07
CA LEU A 67 -12.70 11.49 -15.96
C LEU A 67 -12.47 12.53 -17.07
N GLN A 68 -13.54 13.10 -17.64
CA GLN A 68 -13.42 14.19 -18.62
C GLN A 68 -12.78 15.44 -18.00
N ARG A 69 -13.12 15.77 -16.75
CA ARG A 69 -12.45 16.83 -16.00
C ARG A 69 -10.97 16.51 -15.79
N ALA A 70 -10.64 15.27 -15.40
CA ALA A 70 -9.26 14.84 -15.22
C ALA A 70 -8.44 14.97 -16.52
N ALA A 71 -9.02 14.57 -17.66
CA ALA A 71 -8.41 14.74 -18.97
C ALA A 71 -8.19 16.22 -19.34
N ALA A 72 -9.20 17.07 -19.11
CA ALA A 72 -9.14 18.50 -19.45
C ALA A 72 -8.11 19.27 -18.63
N SER A 73 -7.84 18.84 -17.39
CA SER A 73 -6.86 19.47 -16.49
C SER A 73 -5.52 18.75 -16.41
N ASP A 74 -5.29 17.70 -17.21
CA ASP A 74 -4.11 16.83 -17.15
C ASP A 74 -3.84 16.32 -15.71
N ALA A 75 -4.91 15.92 -14.99
CA ALA A 75 -4.80 15.50 -13.60
C ALA A 75 -4.07 14.16 -13.46
N LEU A 76 -3.36 14.00 -12.33
CA LEU A 76 -2.91 12.68 -11.89
C LEU A 76 -4.13 11.89 -11.37
N VAL A 77 -4.45 10.76 -12.01
CA VAL A 77 -5.56 9.90 -11.60
C VAL A 77 -5.07 8.83 -10.62
N VAL A 78 -5.69 8.75 -9.45
CA VAL A 78 -5.36 7.80 -8.39
C VAL A 78 -6.47 6.76 -8.26
N LEU A 79 -6.19 5.48 -8.55
CA LEU A 79 -7.10 4.37 -8.31
C LEU A 79 -7.07 4.00 -6.82
N ALA A 80 -8.16 4.25 -6.11
CA ALA A 80 -8.26 4.03 -4.66
C ALA A 80 -9.45 3.12 -4.29
N THR A 81 -9.79 2.19 -5.17
CA THR A 81 -10.81 1.15 -4.94
C THR A 81 -10.17 -0.21 -4.75
N PRO A 82 -10.89 -1.20 -4.19
CA PRO A 82 -10.36 -2.56 -4.12
C PRO A 82 -9.96 -3.10 -5.50
N VAL A 83 -8.88 -3.89 -5.55
CA VAL A 83 -8.33 -4.47 -6.80
C VAL A 83 -9.38 -5.23 -7.61
N THR A 84 -10.34 -5.88 -6.95
CA THR A 84 -11.44 -6.61 -7.59
C THR A 84 -12.44 -5.73 -8.34
N THR A 85 -12.34 -4.41 -8.23
CA THR A 85 -13.28 -3.45 -8.83
C THR A 85 -12.61 -2.44 -9.78
N ILE A 86 -11.33 -2.63 -10.12
CA ILE A 86 -10.59 -1.66 -10.96
C ILE A 86 -10.90 -1.78 -12.44
N GLU A 87 -11.25 -2.97 -12.96
CA GLU A 87 -11.46 -3.18 -14.40
C GLU A 87 -12.50 -2.20 -15.02
N PRO A 88 -13.70 -2.00 -14.44
CA PRO A 88 -14.64 -1.02 -14.97
C PRO A 88 -14.10 0.42 -14.94
N LEU A 89 -13.30 0.77 -13.92
CA LEU A 89 -12.69 2.10 -13.81
C LEU A 89 -11.62 2.30 -14.88
N VAL A 90 -10.76 1.30 -15.10
CA VAL A 90 -9.71 1.33 -16.12
C VAL A 90 -10.31 1.37 -17.52
N THR A 91 -11.40 0.64 -17.77
CA THR A 91 -12.13 0.71 -19.05
C THR A 91 -12.68 2.11 -19.32
N ALA A 92 -13.37 2.71 -18.34
CA ALA A 92 -13.87 4.07 -18.45
C ALA A 92 -12.73 5.10 -18.59
N LEU A 93 -11.61 4.91 -17.90
CA LEU A 93 -10.44 5.75 -18.00
C LEU A 93 -9.84 5.71 -19.42
N ALA A 94 -9.70 4.53 -20.01
CA ALA A 94 -9.19 4.37 -21.37
C ALA A 94 -10.10 5.06 -22.41
N GLU A 95 -11.40 5.12 -22.16
CA GLU A 95 -12.38 5.77 -23.04
C GLU A 95 -12.41 7.30 -22.86
N HIS A 96 -12.41 7.79 -21.62
CA HIS A 96 -12.72 9.19 -21.31
C HIS A 96 -11.50 10.04 -20.90
N ALA A 97 -10.37 9.41 -20.56
CA ALA A 97 -9.14 10.09 -20.14
C ALA A 97 -7.86 9.32 -20.54
N PRO A 98 -7.68 8.96 -21.83
CA PRO A 98 -6.62 8.02 -22.26
C PRO A 98 -5.20 8.55 -22.08
N GLY A 99 -4.99 9.87 -21.99
CA GLY A 99 -3.65 10.49 -21.93
C GLY A 99 -3.15 10.83 -20.54
N VAL A 100 -3.98 10.67 -19.50
CA VAL A 100 -3.61 11.06 -18.13
C VAL A 100 -2.59 10.09 -17.54
N LEU A 101 -1.77 10.59 -16.59
CA LEU A 101 -0.94 9.73 -15.76
C LEU A 101 -1.81 9.07 -14.69
N VAL A 102 -1.65 7.76 -14.54
CA VAL A 102 -2.37 6.95 -13.56
C VAL A 102 -1.42 6.44 -12.49
N THR A 103 -1.86 6.50 -11.26
CA THR A 103 -1.25 5.78 -10.13
C THR A 103 -2.34 5.07 -9.32
N ASP A 104 -1.97 4.36 -8.30
CA ASP A 104 -2.91 3.70 -7.40
C ASP A 104 -2.41 3.70 -5.95
N VAL A 105 -3.28 3.31 -5.03
CA VAL A 105 -2.97 3.09 -3.60
C VAL A 105 -3.32 1.67 -3.14
N ILE A 106 -3.38 0.74 -4.08
CA ILE A 106 -3.80 -0.65 -3.89
C ILE A 106 -2.63 -1.47 -3.34
N SER A 107 -2.92 -2.47 -2.53
CA SER A 107 -1.90 -3.27 -1.82
C SER A 107 -1.14 -4.27 -2.68
N VAL A 108 -1.47 -4.43 -3.96
CA VAL A 108 -0.78 -5.33 -4.92
C VAL A 108 -0.42 -4.56 -6.18
N LYS A 109 0.75 -4.84 -6.77
CA LYS A 109 1.26 -4.03 -7.89
C LYS A 109 1.18 -4.77 -9.22
N GLN A 110 1.54 -6.05 -9.26
CA GLN A 110 1.56 -6.80 -10.53
C GLN A 110 0.17 -6.93 -11.13
N GLU A 111 -0.85 -7.21 -10.32
CA GLU A 111 -2.22 -7.34 -10.82
C GLU A 111 -2.78 -6.03 -11.36
N VAL A 112 -2.54 -4.90 -10.67
CA VAL A 112 -2.95 -3.57 -11.16
C VAL A 112 -2.26 -3.24 -12.48
N ALA A 113 -0.94 -3.47 -12.57
CA ALA A 113 -0.17 -3.25 -13.79
C ALA A 113 -0.68 -4.13 -14.95
N ARG A 114 -1.02 -5.41 -14.68
CA ARG A 114 -1.59 -6.33 -15.66
C ARG A 114 -2.93 -5.83 -16.22
N VAL A 115 -3.83 -5.40 -15.33
CA VAL A 115 -5.15 -4.87 -15.74
C VAL A 115 -4.99 -3.62 -16.59
N LEU A 116 -4.13 -2.68 -16.18
CA LEU A 116 -3.87 -1.46 -16.95
C LEU A 116 -3.24 -1.77 -18.31
N ALA A 117 -2.24 -2.64 -18.38
CA ALA A 117 -1.63 -3.02 -19.64
C ALA A 117 -2.61 -3.68 -20.62
N HIS A 118 -3.60 -4.41 -20.10
CA HIS A 118 -4.62 -5.08 -20.90
C HIS A 118 -5.75 -4.14 -21.36
N LEU A 119 -6.31 -3.34 -20.46
CA LEU A 119 -7.50 -2.52 -20.70
C LEU A 119 -7.20 -1.08 -21.11
N HIS A 120 -5.97 -0.63 -20.89
CA HIS A 120 -5.49 0.72 -21.22
C HIS A 120 -4.10 0.68 -21.87
N PRO A 121 -3.93 -0.04 -22.99
CA PRO A 121 -2.63 -0.23 -23.62
C PRO A 121 -2.02 1.11 -24.05
N GLY A 122 -0.76 1.31 -23.70
CA GLY A 122 -0.03 2.55 -23.96
C GLY A 122 -0.34 3.69 -23.00
N GLY A 123 -1.19 3.46 -21.98
CA GLY A 123 -1.43 4.43 -20.91
C GLY A 123 -0.20 4.59 -20.00
N ARG A 124 -0.05 5.79 -19.45
CA ARG A 124 1.01 6.13 -18.50
C ARG A 124 0.64 5.65 -17.11
N TYR A 125 1.47 4.82 -16.50
CA TYR A 125 1.19 4.27 -15.17
C TYR A 125 2.45 4.12 -14.33
N VAL A 126 2.37 4.58 -13.07
CA VAL A 126 3.36 4.32 -12.03
C VAL A 126 2.60 3.87 -10.77
N GLY A 127 2.82 2.64 -10.34
CA GLY A 127 2.11 2.07 -9.19
C GLY A 127 2.52 2.69 -7.87
N GLY A 128 1.56 2.84 -6.97
CA GLY A 128 1.77 3.33 -5.61
C GLY A 128 1.13 2.40 -4.57
N HIS A 129 1.69 2.39 -3.35
CA HIS A 129 1.07 1.71 -2.21
C HIS A 129 1.52 2.37 -0.90
N PRO A 130 0.68 3.19 -0.26
CA PRO A 130 0.94 3.69 1.09
C PRO A 130 0.86 2.54 2.09
N MET A 131 1.93 2.32 2.86
CA MET A 131 1.95 1.32 3.94
C MET A 131 1.24 1.89 5.18
N ALA A 132 -0.03 2.24 5.00
CA ALA A 132 -0.90 2.87 5.97
C ALA A 132 -2.31 2.27 5.91
N GLY A 133 -2.99 2.23 7.04
CA GLY A 133 -4.35 1.71 7.11
C GLY A 133 -4.79 1.44 8.54
N THR A 134 -6.09 1.30 8.73
CA THR A 134 -6.71 0.95 10.01
C THR A 134 -7.72 -0.18 9.82
N SER A 135 -8.28 -0.69 10.89
CA SER A 135 -9.37 -1.69 10.84
C SER A 135 -10.72 -1.08 10.42
N SER A 136 -10.82 0.25 10.36
CA SER A 136 -12.04 0.97 9.97
C SER A 136 -12.10 1.20 8.45
N SER A 137 -13.28 1.51 7.91
CA SER A 137 -13.49 1.71 6.49
C SER A 137 -14.50 2.83 6.21
N GLY A 138 -14.53 3.31 4.96
CA GLY A 138 -15.46 4.33 4.49
C GLY A 138 -15.01 5.76 4.84
N TRP A 139 -15.81 6.73 4.39
CA TRP A 139 -15.50 8.17 4.51
C TRP A 139 -15.36 8.63 5.97
N ALA A 140 -16.21 8.14 6.86
CA ALA A 140 -16.18 8.53 8.28
C ALA A 140 -14.90 8.11 9.03
N ALA A 141 -14.13 7.17 8.45
CA ALA A 141 -12.87 6.71 9.02
C ALA A 141 -11.64 7.43 8.42
N THR A 142 -11.84 8.38 7.51
CA THR A 142 -10.74 9.09 6.83
C THR A 142 -10.02 10.04 7.78
N ASP A 143 -8.70 10.14 7.61
CA ASP A 143 -7.82 10.98 8.40
C ASP A 143 -6.77 11.62 7.48
N ALA A 144 -6.66 12.95 7.47
CA ALA A 144 -5.67 13.65 6.67
C ALA A 144 -4.22 13.33 7.09
N ALA A 145 -4.00 12.96 8.34
CA ALA A 145 -2.69 12.59 8.88
C ALA A 145 -2.34 11.10 8.66
N LEU A 146 -3.18 10.33 7.97
CA LEU A 146 -2.99 8.89 7.80
C LEU A 146 -1.61 8.53 7.18
N PHE A 147 -1.06 9.42 6.38
CA PHE A 147 0.17 9.20 5.63
C PHE A 147 1.42 9.81 6.28
N ASP A 148 1.28 10.56 7.37
CA ASP A 148 2.39 11.23 8.04
C ASP A 148 3.46 10.23 8.50
N GLY A 149 4.66 10.35 7.93
CA GLY A 149 5.77 9.45 8.20
C GLY A 149 5.63 8.04 7.67
N ALA A 150 4.52 7.69 7.01
CA ALA A 150 4.31 6.38 6.43
C ALA A 150 5.28 6.11 5.27
N MET A 151 5.66 4.84 5.07
CA MET A 151 6.36 4.42 3.87
C MET A 151 5.36 4.31 2.71
N TRP A 152 5.74 4.81 1.55
CA TRP A 152 4.94 4.72 0.33
C TRP A 152 5.76 4.05 -0.77
N ALA A 153 5.42 2.82 -1.12
CA ALA A 153 6.05 2.15 -2.24
C ALA A 153 5.65 2.83 -3.54
N VAL A 154 6.64 3.19 -4.37
CA VAL A 154 6.43 3.72 -5.73
C VAL A 154 7.16 2.82 -6.71
N THR A 155 6.41 2.24 -7.65
CA THR A 155 7.00 1.25 -8.56
C THR A 155 7.95 1.88 -9.55
N THR A 156 9.01 1.15 -9.85
CA THR A 156 10.07 1.57 -10.77
C THR A 156 10.52 0.37 -11.59
N THR A 157 10.26 0.39 -12.88
CA THR A 157 10.80 -0.55 -13.87
C THR A 157 11.88 0.16 -14.71
N ASP A 158 12.62 -0.58 -15.54
CA ASP A 158 13.65 0.05 -16.39
C ASP A 158 13.04 0.96 -17.48
N ASP A 159 11.75 0.76 -17.81
CA ASP A 159 11.01 1.57 -18.78
C ASP A 159 10.20 2.72 -18.14
N THR A 160 10.30 2.90 -16.82
CA THR A 160 9.57 3.96 -16.11
C THR A 160 10.12 5.34 -16.52
N ALA A 161 9.24 6.21 -17.03
CA ALA A 161 9.60 7.57 -17.36
C ALA A 161 9.89 8.42 -16.11
N SER A 162 10.93 9.22 -16.14
CA SER A 162 11.39 10.03 -14.99
C SER A 162 10.32 11.00 -14.49
N ASP A 163 9.66 11.73 -15.39
CA ASP A 163 8.65 12.73 -15.04
C ASP A 163 7.41 12.11 -14.42
N ASP A 164 7.01 10.89 -14.90
CA ASP A 164 5.89 10.15 -14.38
C ASP A 164 6.19 9.66 -12.96
N TRP A 165 7.40 9.10 -12.77
CA TRP A 165 7.83 8.64 -11.47
C TRP A 165 7.95 9.78 -10.46
N LEU A 166 8.57 10.90 -10.85
CA LEU A 166 8.68 12.10 -10.00
C LEU A 166 7.32 12.65 -9.60
N THR A 167 6.34 12.65 -10.52
CA THR A 167 4.98 13.11 -10.22
C THR A 167 4.34 12.25 -9.13
N VAL A 168 4.43 10.91 -9.22
CA VAL A 168 3.84 10.00 -8.24
C VAL A 168 4.62 10.00 -6.92
N ALA A 169 5.96 10.07 -6.97
CA ALA A 169 6.78 10.20 -5.78
C ALA A 169 6.52 11.51 -5.03
N SER A 170 6.35 12.62 -5.77
CA SER A 170 5.99 13.92 -5.19
C SER A 170 4.61 13.91 -4.53
N LEU A 171 3.63 13.16 -5.08
CA LEU A 171 2.32 12.95 -4.41
C LEU A 171 2.50 12.38 -3.01
N ALA A 172 3.31 11.32 -2.88
CA ALA A 172 3.54 10.67 -1.60
C ALA A 172 4.24 11.62 -0.60
N VAL A 173 5.24 12.37 -1.05
CA VAL A 173 5.95 13.35 -0.20
C VAL A 173 5.05 14.52 0.19
N ALA A 174 4.20 15.00 -0.71
CA ALA A 174 3.28 16.10 -0.46
C ALA A 174 2.28 15.81 0.68
N VAL A 175 1.98 14.53 0.92
CA VAL A 175 1.10 14.09 2.02
C VAL A 175 1.88 13.52 3.22
N GLY A 176 3.17 13.83 3.35
CA GLY A 176 3.99 13.50 4.52
C GLY A 176 4.64 12.12 4.51
N SER A 177 4.53 11.35 3.43
CA SER A 177 5.12 10.01 3.33
C SER A 177 6.57 10.03 2.88
N ARG A 178 7.27 8.91 3.10
CA ARG A 178 8.61 8.62 2.59
C ARG A 178 8.53 7.58 1.49
N VAL A 179 9.16 7.84 0.36
CA VAL A 179 9.06 6.98 -0.81
C VAL A 179 10.07 5.84 -0.77
N VAL A 180 9.59 4.63 -1.04
CA VAL A 180 10.40 3.43 -1.24
C VAL A 180 10.30 3.01 -2.72
N PRO A 181 11.31 3.32 -3.55
CA PRO A 181 11.35 2.86 -4.94
C PRO A 181 11.50 1.34 -4.99
N VAL A 182 10.63 0.66 -5.74
CA VAL A 182 10.61 -0.80 -5.75
C VAL A 182 10.10 -1.36 -7.07
N ALA A 183 10.62 -2.52 -7.52
CA ALA A 183 10.04 -3.23 -8.65
C ALA A 183 8.70 -3.86 -8.26
N PRO A 184 7.68 -3.92 -9.15
CA PRO A 184 6.35 -4.44 -8.83
C PRO A 184 6.36 -5.84 -8.23
N ASP A 185 7.19 -6.75 -8.76
CA ASP A 185 7.34 -8.12 -8.28
C ASP A 185 8.03 -8.19 -6.91
N ALA A 186 9.04 -7.35 -6.68
CA ALA A 186 9.73 -7.26 -5.39
C ALA A 186 8.79 -6.70 -4.31
N HIS A 187 7.96 -5.70 -4.66
CA HIS A 187 6.90 -5.20 -3.78
C HIS A 187 5.96 -6.32 -3.37
N ASP A 188 5.39 -7.05 -4.33
CA ASP A 188 4.38 -8.08 -4.06
C ASP A 188 4.95 -9.24 -3.24
N ARG A 189 6.24 -9.62 -3.46
CA ARG A 189 6.94 -10.59 -2.60
C ARG A 189 7.13 -10.07 -1.17
N ALA A 190 7.56 -8.82 -1.01
CA ALA A 190 7.73 -8.22 0.31
C ALA A 190 6.40 -8.16 1.07
N VAL A 191 5.34 -7.65 0.44
CA VAL A 191 4.01 -7.53 1.06
C VAL A 191 3.40 -8.91 1.36
N ALA A 192 3.65 -9.92 0.53
CA ALA A 192 3.25 -11.29 0.84
C ALA A 192 3.85 -11.76 2.17
N ALA A 193 5.15 -11.50 2.40
CA ALA A 193 5.85 -11.93 3.61
C ALA A 193 5.47 -11.12 4.87
N ILE A 194 5.35 -9.78 4.75
CA ILE A 194 5.20 -8.90 5.92
C ILE A 194 3.74 -8.53 6.24
N SER A 195 2.79 -8.80 5.33
CA SER A 195 1.38 -8.45 5.50
C SER A 195 0.46 -9.66 5.29
N HIS A 196 0.51 -10.29 4.11
CA HIS A 196 -0.46 -11.34 3.76
C HIS A 196 -0.25 -12.62 4.57
N LEU A 197 0.99 -13.07 4.73
CA LEU A 197 1.34 -14.22 5.56
C LEU A 197 0.94 -14.03 7.04
N PRO A 198 1.21 -12.90 7.69
CA PRO A 198 0.70 -12.60 9.03
C PRO A 198 -0.83 -12.74 9.16
N HIS A 199 -1.61 -12.34 8.14
CA HIS A 199 -3.07 -12.54 8.15
C HIS A 199 -3.45 -14.04 8.12
N LEU A 200 -2.78 -14.84 7.30
CA LEU A 200 -3.03 -16.28 7.19
C LEU A 200 -2.64 -17.02 8.47
N THR A 201 -1.47 -16.72 9.04
CA THR A 201 -1.00 -17.35 10.27
C THR A 201 -1.84 -16.94 11.49
N ALA A 202 -2.28 -15.68 11.56
CA ALA A 202 -3.21 -15.22 12.58
C ALA A 202 -4.58 -15.95 12.48
N ALA A 203 -5.11 -16.12 11.27
CA ALA A 203 -6.35 -16.84 11.04
C ALA A 203 -6.23 -18.32 11.45
N ALA A 204 -5.12 -18.98 11.08
CA ALA A 204 -4.85 -20.37 11.47
C ALA A 204 -4.71 -20.50 13.00
N THR A 205 -3.97 -19.60 13.65
CA THR A 205 -3.80 -19.58 15.11
C THR A 205 -5.14 -19.38 15.82
N ALA A 206 -5.95 -18.44 15.33
CA ALA A 206 -7.30 -18.19 15.90
C ALA A 206 -8.21 -19.41 15.77
N ALA A 207 -8.22 -20.07 14.60
CA ALA A 207 -9.05 -21.24 14.34
C ALA A 207 -8.65 -22.44 15.21
N VAL A 208 -7.33 -22.69 15.37
CA VAL A 208 -6.84 -23.75 16.25
C VAL A 208 -7.23 -23.48 17.71
N GLY A 209 -6.98 -22.26 18.23
CA GLY A 209 -7.31 -21.91 19.61
C GLY A 209 -8.80 -21.99 19.92
N ALA A 210 -9.66 -21.57 18.98
CA ALA A 210 -11.12 -21.68 19.11
C ALA A 210 -11.63 -23.12 18.98
N GLY A 211 -10.93 -23.96 18.20
CA GLY A 211 -11.30 -25.37 17.99
C GLY A 211 -11.06 -26.26 19.23
N GLU A 212 -10.19 -25.84 20.15
CA GLU A 212 -9.89 -26.62 21.35
C GLU A 212 -11.08 -26.63 22.33
N SER A 213 -11.51 -25.47 22.82
CA SER A 213 -12.66 -25.33 23.72
C SER A 213 -12.87 -23.86 24.14
N ASP A 214 -14.07 -23.59 24.74
CA ASP A 214 -14.32 -22.31 25.41
C ASP A 214 -13.34 -22.03 26.56
N LEU A 215 -12.82 -23.09 27.21
CA LEU A 215 -11.78 -22.95 28.23
C LEU A 215 -10.51 -22.34 27.67
N ALA A 216 -10.06 -22.81 26.52
CA ALA A 216 -8.85 -22.26 25.86
C ALA A 216 -9.03 -20.77 25.56
N LEU A 217 -10.19 -20.36 25.03
CA LEU A 217 -10.49 -18.94 24.77
C LEU A 217 -10.57 -18.11 26.05
N ARG A 218 -11.08 -18.66 27.17
CA ARG A 218 -11.11 -17.96 28.47
C ARG A 218 -9.74 -17.82 29.12
N LEU A 219 -8.81 -18.73 28.82
CA LEU A 219 -7.42 -18.65 29.26
C LEU A 219 -6.53 -17.79 28.34
N ALA A 220 -7.07 -17.40 27.16
CA ALA A 220 -6.34 -16.61 26.18
C ALA A 220 -5.94 -15.23 26.75
N ALA A 221 -4.65 -14.89 26.64
CA ALA A 221 -4.07 -13.65 27.15
C ALA A 221 -3.39 -12.85 26.03
N GLY A 222 -2.39 -12.04 26.37
CA GLY A 222 -1.73 -11.11 25.43
C GLY A 222 -1.21 -11.77 24.14
N SER A 223 -0.50 -12.90 24.27
CA SER A 223 0.09 -13.58 23.10
C SER A 223 -0.97 -14.03 22.08
N PHE A 224 -2.10 -14.57 22.54
CA PHE A 224 -3.19 -14.96 21.64
C PHE A 224 -3.87 -13.74 21.01
N ARG A 225 -4.21 -12.73 21.83
CA ARG A 225 -4.82 -11.48 21.36
C ARG A 225 -3.97 -10.80 20.31
N ASP A 226 -2.67 -10.64 20.56
CA ASP A 226 -1.77 -9.92 19.69
C ASP A 226 -1.44 -10.74 18.43
N GLY A 227 -1.23 -12.05 18.56
CA GLY A 227 -0.97 -12.97 17.46
C GLY A 227 -2.18 -13.23 16.54
N THR A 228 -3.41 -12.97 17.01
CA THR A 228 -4.63 -13.17 16.22
C THR A 228 -5.33 -11.85 15.84
N ARG A 229 -4.81 -10.70 16.22
CA ARG A 229 -5.47 -9.40 16.05
C ARG A 229 -5.94 -9.16 14.60
N VAL A 230 -5.10 -9.44 13.61
CA VAL A 230 -5.42 -9.21 12.20
C VAL A 230 -6.42 -10.23 11.62
N ALA A 231 -6.66 -11.36 12.30
CA ALA A 231 -7.73 -12.29 11.92
C ALA A 231 -9.13 -11.68 12.05
N GLY A 232 -9.28 -10.61 12.86
CA GLY A 232 -10.53 -9.85 12.98
C GLY A 232 -10.86 -8.95 11.77
N THR A 233 -9.99 -8.83 10.79
CA THR A 233 -10.27 -8.09 9.53
C THR A 233 -11.42 -8.76 8.77
N ALA A 234 -12.30 -7.95 8.16
CA ALA A 234 -13.44 -8.47 7.39
C ALA A 234 -12.98 -9.51 6.34
N PRO A 235 -13.59 -10.71 6.30
CA PRO A 235 -13.10 -11.82 5.47
C PRO A 235 -13.02 -11.48 3.96
N ALA A 236 -13.97 -10.71 3.45
CA ALA A 236 -13.97 -10.30 2.04
C ALA A 236 -12.75 -9.42 1.69
N LEU A 237 -12.38 -8.51 2.59
CA LEU A 237 -11.21 -7.64 2.40
C LEU A 237 -9.91 -8.44 2.47
N GLN A 238 -9.80 -9.33 3.45
CA GLN A 238 -8.65 -10.23 3.59
C GLN A 238 -8.43 -11.08 2.34
N ARG A 239 -9.49 -11.75 1.86
CA ARG A 239 -9.41 -12.58 0.65
C ARG A 239 -9.03 -11.77 -0.57
N ALA A 240 -9.66 -10.62 -0.81
CA ALA A 240 -9.35 -9.78 -1.97
C ALA A 240 -7.86 -9.40 -2.05
N MET A 241 -7.26 -9.07 -0.90
CA MET A 241 -5.84 -8.72 -0.81
C MET A 241 -4.93 -9.93 -1.03
N ILE A 242 -5.21 -11.05 -0.37
CA ILE A 242 -4.36 -12.26 -0.40
C ILE A 242 -4.45 -12.95 -1.78
N GLU A 243 -5.68 -13.12 -2.30
CA GLU A 243 -5.95 -13.82 -3.56
C GLU A 243 -5.38 -13.07 -4.77
N ALA A 244 -5.42 -11.73 -4.75
CA ALA A 244 -4.80 -10.91 -5.79
C ALA A 244 -3.26 -11.00 -5.82
N ASN A 245 -2.63 -11.39 -4.71
CA ASN A 245 -1.19 -11.65 -4.61
C ASN A 245 -0.86 -13.16 -4.54
N GLY A 246 -1.72 -14.00 -5.09
CA GLY A 246 -1.71 -15.45 -4.86
C GLY A 246 -0.37 -16.14 -5.14
N ILE A 247 0.34 -15.76 -6.21
CA ILE A 247 1.63 -16.36 -6.57
C ILE A 247 2.70 -16.10 -5.50
N ALA A 248 2.84 -14.84 -5.09
CA ALA A 248 3.83 -14.48 -4.06
C ALA A 248 3.44 -15.08 -2.70
N VAL A 249 2.14 -15.08 -2.36
CA VAL A 249 1.63 -15.69 -1.12
C VAL A 249 1.88 -17.18 -1.07
N LEU A 250 1.66 -17.92 -2.16
CA LEU A 250 1.95 -19.36 -2.21
C LEU A 250 3.41 -19.68 -1.86
N ASN A 251 4.36 -18.87 -2.36
CA ASN A 251 5.77 -19.08 -2.09
C ASN A 251 6.10 -18.90 -0.60
N VAL A 252 5.70 -17.77 -0.01
CA VAL A 252 5.99 -17.48 1.42
C VAL A 252 5.23 -18.41 2.36
N LEU A 253 4.01 -18.82 1.98
CA LEU A 253 3.23 -19.79 2.75
C LEU A 253 3.87 -21.17 2.74
N SER A 254 4.37 -21.65 1.58
CA SER A 254 5.09 -22.91 1.47
C SER A 254 6.35 -22.91 2.33
N GLU A 255 7.17 -21.85 2.25
CA GLU A 255 8.35 -21.71 3.11
C GLU A 255 7.98 -21.74 4.61
N THR A 256 6.88 -21.08 4.99
CA THR A 256 6.42 -21.06 6.38
C THR A 256 5.97 -22.45 6.84
N ILE A 257 5.25 -23.16 6.01
CA ILE A 257 4.83 -24.55 6.29
C ILE A 257 6.05 -25.43 6.48
N ASP A 258 7.07 -25.35 5.63
CA ASP A 258 8.29 -26.14 5.73
C ASP A 258 9.03 -25.85 7.05
N ARG A 259 9.15 -24.58 7.47
CA ARG A 259 9.72 -24.20 8.76
C ARG A 259 8.92 -24.74 9.96
N LEU A 260 7.59 -24.74 9.89
CA LEU A 260 6.74 -25.31 10.95
C LEU A 260 6.81 -26.83 10.99
N ILE A 261 6.92 -27.51 9.84
CA ILE A 261 7.15 -28.95 9.77
C ILE A 261 8.48 -29.31 10.41
N ALA A 262 9.56 -28.59 10.06
CA ALA A 262 10.87 -28.82 10.66
C ALA A 262 10.84 -28.64 12.19
N ALA A 263 10.22 -27.56 12.68
CA ALA A 263 10.10 -27.31 14.12
C ALA A 263 9.26 -28.40 14.83
N ARG A 264 8.19 -28.89 14.19
CA ARG A 264 7.40 -30.03 14.72
C ARG A 264 8.27 -31.29 14.83
N ASP A 265 9.05 -31.57 13.81
CA ASP A 265 9.88 -32.78 13.77
C ASP A 265 11.03 -32.69 14.80
N GLU A 266 11.66 -31.52 14.97
CA GLU A 266 12.63 -31.25 16.02
C GLU A 266 12.01 -31.42 17.43
N LEU A 267 10.79 -30.90 17.62
CA LEU A 267 10.11 -31.03 18.91
C LEU A 267 9.81 -32.51 19.24
N ARG A 268 9.37 -33.30 18.23
CA ARG A 268 9.08 -34.72 18.39
C ARG A 268 10.33 -35.54 18.69
N ASP A 269 11.42 -35.28 17.95
CA ASP A 269 12.61 -36.14 17.94
C ASP A 269 13.66 -35.73 18.97
N HIS A 270 13.73 -34.42 19.32
CA HIS A 270 14.73 -33.84 20.22
C HIS A 270 14.16 -33.02 21.38
N GLY A 271 12.85 -32.80 21.41
CA GLY A 271 12.19 -32.04 22.47
C GLY A 271 12.49 -30.54 22.45
N THR A 272 12.89 -29.98 21.31
CA THR A 272 13.27 -28.56 21.16
C THR A 272 12.62 -27.92 19.92
N VAL A 273 12.48 -26.58 19.95
CA VAL A 273 12.10 -25.71 18.83
C VAL A 273 13.11 -24.57 18.66
N GLU A 274 14.32 -24.78 19.16
CA GLU A 274 15.38 -23.77 19.29
C GLU A 274 15.63 -23.04 17.97
N VAL A 275 15.81 -23.78 16.87
CA VAL A 275 16.16 -23.21 15.56
C VAL A 275 15.12 -22.20 15.10
N LEU A 276 13.83 -22.54 15.13
CA LEU A 276 12.76 -21.64 14.69
C LEU A 276 12.63 -20.41 15.59
N VAL A 277 12.72 -20.59 16.90
CA VAL A 277 12.57 -19.50 17.87
C VAL A 277 13.74 -18.53 17.79
N ASP A 278 14.97 -19.01 17.67
CA ASP A 278 16.15 -18.19 17.54
C ASP A 278 16.17 -17.41 16.20
N ASP A 279 15.78 -18.04 15.10
CA ASP A 279 15.61 -17.38 13.80
C ASP A 279 14.57 -16.24 13.90
N GLY A 280 13.43 -16.52 14.51
CA GLY A 280 12.37 -15.54 14.72
C GLY A 280 12.82 -14.37 15.59
N HIS A 281 13.54 -14.65 16.68
CA HIS A 281 14.09 -13.62 17.58
C HIS A 281 15.09 -12.71 16.85
N ARG A 282 16.03 -13.29 16.08
CA ARG A 282 16.99 -12.52 15.27
C ARG A 282 16.29 -11.62 14.25
N ALA A 283 15.30 -12.17 13.55
CA ALA A 283 14.53 -11.42 12.57
C ALA A 283 13.74 -10.25 13.20
N ARG A 284 13.13 -10.48 14.39
CA ARG A 284 12.43 -9.44 15.14
C ARG A 284 13.38 -8.35 15.61
N SER A 285 14.56 -8.70 16.10
CA SER A 285 15.59 -7.73 16.52
C SER A 285 16.07 -6.88 15.34
N ALA A 286 16.26 -7.47 14.16
CA ALA A 286 16.64 -6.73 12.95
C ALA A 286 15.53 -5.73 12.53
N TYR A 287 14.26 -6.13 12.61
CA TYR A 287 13.12 -5.23 12.37
C TYR A 287 13.13 -4.04 13.33
N GLU A 288 13.33 -4.28 14.64
CA GLU A 288 13.35 -3.22 15.65
C GLU A 288 14.52 -2.26 15.46
N GLN A 289 15.71 -2.79 15.11
CA GLN A 289 16.87 -1.96 14.77
C GLN A 289 16.61 -1.05 13.57
N LEU A 290 16.01 -1.58 12.50
CA LEU A 290 15.69 -0.82 11.30
C LEU A 290 14.67 0.31 11.60
N HIS A 291 13.76 0.11 12.55
CA HIS A 291 12.71 1.07 12.90
C HIS A 291 13.06 1.98 14.08
N SER A 292 14.17 1.74 14.80
CA SER A 292 14.59 2.56 15.95
C SER A 292 15.25 3.89 15.57
N GLY A 293 15.62 4.07 14.30
CA GLY A 293 16.31 5.25 13.78
C GLY A 293 15.53 5.98 12.70
N THR A 294 16.06 7.14 12.27
CA THR A 294 15.59 7.79 11.05
C THR A 294 16.10 6.99 9.85
N ALA A 295 15.21 6.65 8.91
CA ALA A 295 15.63 5.96 7.69
C ALA A 295 16.67 6.79 6.94
N GLU A 296 17.74 6.14 6.45
CA GLU A 296 18.74 6.80 5.61
C GLU A 296 18.10 7.24 4.30
N VAL A 297 18.56 8.40 3.80
CA VAL A 297 18.04 8.97 2.55
C VAL A 297 18.84 8.45 1.36
N ILE A 298 18.14 8.15 0.27
CA ILE A 298 18.75 7.86 -1.04
C ILE A 298 19.51 9.10 -1.49
N SER A 299 20.74 8.92 -1.91
CA SER A 299 21.63 10.03 -2.31
C SER A 299 22.48 9.69 -3.54
N GLY A 300 22.92 10.71 -4.24
CA GLY A 300 23.78 10.56 -5.43
C GLY A 300 23.05 9.95 -6.63
N VAL A 301 21.72 10.08 -6.68
CA VAL A 301 20.89 9.69 -7.82
C VAL A 301 20.13 10.90 -8.32
N THR A 302 20.28 11.23 -9.58
CA THR A 302 19.43 12.19 -10.28
C THR A 302 18.41 11.41 -11.10
N VAL A 303 17.12 11.57 -10.80
CA VAL A 303 16.06 10.92 -11.57
C VAL A 303 16.07 11.47 -13.00
N GLY A 304 16.20 10.58 -13.98
CA GLY A 304 16.36 10.92 -15.40
C GLY A 304 17.76 10.66 -15.96
N ASP A 305 18.79 10.51 -15.12
CA ASP A 305 20.12 10.10 -15.56
C ASP A 305 20.14 8.60 -15.93
N ASP A 306 21.14 8.17 -16.70
CA ASP A 306 21.29 6.76 -17.09
C ASP A 306 21.34 5.83 -15.85
N GLY A 307 20.46 4.82 -15.81
CA GLY A 307 20.42 3.81 -14.77
C GLY A 307 19.80 4.25 -13.43
N TRP A 308 19.16 5.42 -13.36
CA TRP A 308 18.55 5.95 -12.14
C TRP A 308 17.54 4.97 -11.50
N GLN A 309 16.76 4.25 -12.31
CA GLN A 309 15.75 3.30 -11.82
C GLN A 309 16.41 2.17 -11.02
N GLN A 310 17.48 1.60 -11.56
CA GLN A 310 18.20 0.49 -10.92
C GLN A 310 18.90 0.98 -9.64
N GLU A 311 19.49 2.15 -9.66
CA GLU A 311 20.18 2.71 -8.50
C GLU A 311 19.22 3.08 -7.38
N LEU A 312 18.05 3.66 -7.68
CA LEU A 312 17.01 3.90 -6.69
C LEU A 312 16.57 2.61 -6.01
N ARG A 313 16.26 1.55 -6.80
CA ARG A 313 15.86 0.24 -6.27
C ARG A 313 16.98 -0.38 -5.43
N ARG A 314 18.23 -0.30 -5.88
CA ARG A 314 19.39 -0.83 -5.15
C ARG A 314 19.54 -0.20 -3.78
N GLN A 315 19.42 1.13 -3.66
CA GLN A 315 19.51 1.83 -2.37
C GLN A 315 18.29 1.54 -1.50
N ALA A 316 17.09 1.45 -2.08
CA ALA A 316 15.88 1.07 -1.34
C ALA A 316 15.98 -0.35 -0.74
N HIS A 317 16.59 -1.31 -1.45
CA HIS A 317 16.90 -2.65 -0.91
C HIS A 317 17.87 -2.62 0.28
N GLN A 318 18.61 -1.55 0.48
CA GLN A 318 19.46 -1.31 1.65
C GLN A 318 18.72 -0.60 2.80
N GLY A 319 17.39 -0.41 2.68
CA GLY A 319 16.56 0.27 3.68
C GLY A 319 16.53 1.79 3.57
N ARG A 320 17.05 2.37 2.48
CA ARG A 320 17.02 3.81 2.25
C ARG A 320 15.71 4.26 1.61
N VAL A 321 15.34 5.53 1.85
CA VAL A 321 14.11 6.15 1.37
C VAL A 321 14.41 7.39 0.55
N TRP A 322 13.54 7.71 -0.41
CA TRP A 322 13.58 8.95 -1.17
C TRP A 322 12.61 9.96 -0.52
N VAL A 323 13.04 11.23 -0.41
CA VAL A 323 12.30 12.31 0.28
C VAL A 323 12.14 13.59 -0.56
N GLY A 324 12.52 13.55 -1.85
CA GLY A 324 12.49 14.69 -2.75
C GLY A 324 13.87 15.21 -3.08
#